data_7bc8e100095e5bc078f5317c31ffba83
#
_entry.id   7bc8e100095e5bc078f5317c31ffba83
#
_cell.length_a   1.000
_cell.length_b   1.000
_cell.length_c   1.000
_cell.angle_alpha   90.00
_cell.angle_beta   90.00
_cell.angle_gamma   90.00
#
_symmetry.space_group_name_H-M   'P 1'
#
loop_
_entity.id
_entity.type
_entity.pdbx_description
1 polymer ?
#
loop_
_entity_poly.entity_id
_entity_poly.type
_entity_poly.pdbx_seq_one_letter_code
_entity_poly.pdbx_strand_id
1 'polypeptide(L)'
;SSAASDVYKRQVNIEVRGNTLKYVSRGGLKLEKAMENFDVTIEGKICMDVGSSTGGFTDCMLQNGAVKVYSVDVGHGQLAWKLRNDERVVCMEKTNIRYVTPEDIADKIDFSSIDVSFISLTKVLLPVKNLLTDDGQIVCLIKPQFEAGREKVGKHGVVRDKAVHIEVIEMVINYAISIGFEILNLEFSPVKGPEGNCLLYTSPSPRDCS
;
A
#
# COMPACT_ATOMS: atom_id res chain seq x y z
N SER A 1 17.06 -27.67 37.55
CA SER A 1 16.27 -27.72 36.30
C SER A 1 15.09 -26.73 36.29
N SER A 2 14.62 -26.26 37.46
CA SER A 2 13.51 -25.32 37.52
C SER A 2 13.88 -23.88 37.15
N ALA A 3 15.05 -23.39 37.57
CA ALA A 3 15.46 -21.99 37.36
C ALA A 3 15.68 -21.65 35.87
N ALA A 4 16.28 -22.54 35.10
CA ALA A 4 16.48 -22.34 33.67
C ALA A 4 15.16 -22.38 32.89
N SER A 5 14.24 -23.25 33.29
CA SER A 5 12.89 -23.34 32.73
C SER A 5 12.06 -22.07 33.04
N ASP A 6 12.22 -21.53 34.25
CA ASP A 6 11.50 -20.31 34.67
C ASP A 6 12.05 -19.06 33.98
N VAL A 7 13.37 -19.01 33.77
CA VAL A 7 14.00 -17.92 32.99
C VAL A 7 13.59 -18.00 31.53
N TYR A 8 13.54 -19.18 30.94
CA TYR A 8 13.08 -19.38 29.58
C TYR A 8 11.60 -18.99 29.41
N LYS A 9 10.74 -19.42 30.33
CA LYS A 9 9.32 -19.02 30.32
C LYS A 9 9.11 -17.52 30.51
N ARG A 10 9.94 -16.87 31.34
CA ARG A 10 9.90 -15.40 31.49
C ARG A 10 10.38 -14.68 30.24
N GLN A 11 11.41 -15.17 29.56
CA GLN A 11 11.89 -14.60 28.30
C GLN A 11 10.84 -14.76 27.19
N VAL A 12 10.20 -15.92 27.08
CA VAL A 12 9.11 -16.17 26.11
C VAL A 12 7.92 -15.24 26.39
N ASN A 13 7.56 -15.03 27.67
CA ASN A 13 6.48 -14.10 28.06
C ASN A 13 6.83 -12.63 27.78
N ILE A 14 8.10 -12.25 27.89
CA ILE A 14 8.57 -10.88 27.58
C ILE A 14 8.57 -10.66 26.07
N GLU A 15 8.98 -11.63 25.26
CA GLU A 15 8.90 -11.57 23.78
C GLU A 15 7.46 -11.46 23.29
N VAL A 16 6.54 -12.21 23.86
CA VAL A 16 5.11 -12.13 23.52
C VAL A 16 4.51 -10.77 23.93
N ARG A 17 4.94 -10.16 25.02
CA ARG A 17 4.48 -8.83 25.44
C ARG A 17 5.13 -7.69 24.67
N GLY A 18 6.34 -7.86 24.14
CA GLY A 18 7.07 -6.86 23.35
C GLY A 18 6.69 -6.81 21.88
N ASN A 19 5.97 -7.82 21.37
CA ASN A 19 5.70 -8.01 19.94
C ASN A 19 4.21 -8.00 19.58
N THR A 20 3.35 -7.40 20.39
CA THR A 20 1.96 -7.17 19.96
C THR A 20 1.91 -6.04 18.96
N LEU A 21 2.20 -6.36 17.70
CA LEU A 21 1.95 -5.45 16.59
C LEU A 21 0.42 -5.29 16.44
N LYS A 22 -0.01 -4.04 16.26
CA LYS A 22 -1.41 -3.71 15.97
C LYS A 22 -1.89 -4.39 14.68
N TYR A 23 -1.00 -4.50 13.71
CA TYR A 23 -1.22 -5.12 12.40
C TYR A 23 -0.23 -6.25 12.16
N VAL A 24 -0.50 -7.13 11.21
CA VAL A 24 0.36 -8.27 10.85
C VAL A 24 1.77 -7.85 10.40
N SER A 25 1.95 -6.60 10.04
CA SER A 25 3.27 -6.00 9.77
C SER A 25 3.26 -4.50 10.08
N ARG A 26 4.45 -3.90 10.17
CA ARG A 26 4.61 -2.46 10.39
C ARG A 26 4.05 -1.60 9.26
N GLY A 27 3.89 -2.17 8.06
CA GLY A 27 3.27 -1.48 6.93
C GLY A 27 1.89 -0.93 7.26
N GLY A 28 1.10 -1.65 8.07
CA GLY A 28 -0.21 -1.20 8.50
C GLY A 28 -0.21 0.14 9.22
N LEU A 29 0.84 0.46 9.96
CA LEU A 29 0.98 1.75 10.64
C LEU A 29 1.17 2.91 9.66
N LYS A 30 1.80 2.67 8.52
CA LYS A 30 1.94 3.67 7.45
C LYS A 30 0.59 4.05 6.86
N LEU A 31 -0.24 3.07 6.58
CA LEU A 31 -1.58 3.31 6.05
C LEU A 31 -2.48 3.97 7.10
N GLU A 32 -2.43 3.53 8.36
CA GLU A 32 -3.16 4.15 9.47
C GLU A 32 -2.88 5.64 9.56
N LYS A 33 -1.61 6.01 9.51
CA LYS A 33 -1.18 7.40 9.55
C LYS A 33 -1.61 8.20 8.32
N ALA A 34 -1.51 7.61 7.14
CA ALA A 34 -2.00 8.22 5.91
C ALA A 34 -3.52 8.48 5.98
N MET A 35 -4.28 7.54 6.50
CA MET A 35 -5.73 7.69 6.67
C MET A 35 -6.09 8.84 7.60
N GLU A 36 -5.37 9.00 8.70
CA GLU A 36 -5.56 10.12 9.63
C GLU A 36 -5.22 11.46 8.95
N ASN A 37 -4.07 11.53 8.29
CA ASN A 37 -3.56 12.78 7.69
C ASN A 37 -4.35 13.20 6.44
N PHE A 38 -4.89 12.25 5.69
CA PHE A 38 -5.65 12.51 4.46
C PHE A 38 -7.17 12.47 4.67
N ASP A 39 -7.62 12.23 5.90
CA ASP A 39 -9.05 12.10 6.22
C ASP A 39 -9.76 11.04 5.35
N VAL A 40 -9.15 9.88 5.23
CA VAL A 40 -9.69 8.74 4.48
C VAL A 40 -10.55 7.88 5.37
N THR A 41 -11.77 7.58 4.93
CA THR A 41 -12.70 6.66 5.60
C THR A 41 -12.75 5.33 4.85
N ILE A 42 -12.52 4.24 5.56
CA ILE A 42 -12.51 2.88 4.99
C ILE A 42 -13.79 2.10 5.32
N GLU A 43 -14.49 2.49 6.37
CA GLU A 43 -15.68 1.78 6.85
C GLU A 43 -16.72 1.58 5.74
N GLY A 44 -17.16 0.34 5.58
CA GLY A 44 -18.17 -0.04 4.59
C GLY A 44 -17.66 -0.12 3.16
N LYS A 45 -16.37 0.08 2.93
CA LYS A 45 -15.80 0.11 1.57
C LYS A 45 -15.29 -1.24 1.11
N ILE A 46 -15.33 -1.43 -0.21
CA ILE A 46 -14.65 -2.51 -0.91
C ILE A 46 -13.29 -1.97 -1.34
N CYS A 47 -12.24 -2.61 -0.88
CA CYS A 47 -10.87 -2.12 -1.00
C CYS A 47 -10.00 -3.08 -1.81
N MET A 48 -8.88 -2.56 -2.30
CA MET A 48 -7.83 -3.34 -2.94
C MET A 48 -6.47 -2.93 -2.37
N ASP A 49 -5.68 -3.92 -2.00
CA ASP A 49 -4.30 -3.76 -1.54
C ASP A 49 -3.37 -4.27 -2.64
N VAL A 50 -2.75 -3.34 -3.36
CA VAL A 50 -1.82 -3.65 -4.47
C VAL A 50 -0.40 -3.68 -3.93
N GLY A 51 0.24 -4.85 -4.05
CA GLY A 51 1.51 -5.12 -3.40
C GLY A 51 1.30 -5.53 -1.93
N SER A 52 0.37 -6.43 -1.68
CA SER A 52 -0.10 -6.77 -0.34
C SER A 52 0.97 -7.39 0.57
N SER A 53 1.93 -8.14 0.01
CA SER A 53 3.00 -8.79 0.78
C SER A 53 2.43 -9.59 1.96
N THR A 54 2.87 -9.35 3.18
CA THR A 54 2.34 -10.00 4.38
C THR A 54 0.93 -9.55 4.76
N GLY A 55 0.46 -8.42 4.21
CA GLY A 55 -0.90 -7.94 4.39
C GLY A 55 -1.08 -6.84 5.45
N GLY A 56 -0.04 -6.07 5.76
CA GLY A 56 -0.16 -4.98 6.73
C GLY A 56 -1.23 -3.96 6.35
N PHE A 57 -1.29 -3.56 5.09
CA PHE A 57 -2.33 -2.64 4.61
C PHE A 57 -3.72 -3.29 4.59
N THR A 58 -3.80 -4.54 4.15
CA THR A 58 -5.04 -5.33 4.19
C THR A 58 -5.60 -5.38 5.61
N ASP A 59 -4.77 -5.73 6.58
CA ASP A 59 -5.16 -5.80 7.99
C ASP A 59 -5.63 -4.43 8.53
N CYS A 60 -4.91 -3.37 8.19
CA CYS A 60 -5.31 -2.01 8.55
C CYS A 60 -6.70 -1.66 7.99
N MET A 61 -6.96 -1.96 6.72
CA MET A 61 -8.25 -1.68 6.10
C MET A 61 -9.37 -2.49 6.75
N LEU A 62 -9.14 -3.76 7.05
CA LEU A 62 -10.13 -4.61 7.73
C LEU A 62 -10.46 -4.11 9.13
N GLN A 63 -9.45 -3.73 9.92
CA GLN A 63 -9.64 -3.19 11.27
C GLN A 63 -10.35 -1.83 11.26
N ASN A 64 -10.30 -1.11 10.17
CA ASN A 64 -11.01 0.17 9.97
C ASN A 64 -12.36 0.01 9.26
N GLY A 65 -12.86 -1.21 9.15
CA GLY A 65 -14.24 -1.47 8.72
C GLY A 65 -14.45 -1.76 7.25
N ALA A 66 -13.39 -2.04 6.47
CA ALA A 66 -13.58 -2.52 5.11
C ALA A 66 -14.43 -3.79 5.10
N VAL A 67 -15.39 -3.85 4.19
CA VAL A 67 -16.27 -5.02 4.06
C VAL A 67 -15.67 -6.11 3.19
N LYS A 68 -14.72 -5.76 2.35
CA LYS A 68 -14.00 -6.69 1.47
C LYS A 68 -12.67 -6.07 1.06
N VAL A 69 -11.61 -6.88 1.00
CA VAL A 69 -10.30 -6.47 0.53
C VAL A 69 -9.74 -7.48 -0.45
N TYR A 70 -9.45 -7.01 -1.67
CA TYR A 70 -8.68 -7.77 -2.65
C TYR A 70 -7.21 -7.55 -2.39
N SER A 71 -6.49 -8.58 -1.98
CA SER A 71 -5.05 -8.52 -1.67
C SER A 71 -4.27 -9.07 -2.85
N VAL A 72 -3.70 -8.16 -3.64
CA VAL A 72 -3.02 -8.47 -4.92
C VAL A 72 -1.51 -8.41 -4.73
N ASP A 73 -0.82 -9.47 -5.11
CA ASP A 73 0.64 -9.55 -5.06
C ASP A 73 1.18 -10.44 -6.18
N VAL A 74 2.36 -10.09 -6.70
CA VAL A 74 3.07 -10.92 -7.69
C VAL A 74 3.72 -12.14 -7.03
N GLY A 75 3.98 -12.08 -5.74
CA GLY A 75 4.56 -13.17 -4.94
C GLY A 75 3.55 -14.25 -4.60
N HIS A 76 4.03 -15.22 -3.83
CA HIS A 76 3.23 -16.37 -3.40
C HIS A 76 3.53 -16.74 -1.95
N GLY A 77 2.48 -17.07 -1.21
CA GLY A 77 2.62 -17.60 0.15
C GLY A 77 3.02 -16.56 1.21
N GLN A 78 2.98 -15.26 0.90
CA GLN A 78 3.42 -14.22 1.82
C GLN A 78 2.31 -13.67 2.71
N LEU A 79 1.06 -13.69 2.23
CA LEU A 79 -0.07 -13.15 2.99
C LEU A 79 -0.24 -13.91 4.30
N ALA A 80 -0.31 -13.18 5.42
CA ALA A 80 -0.44 -13.78 6.75
C ALA A 80 -1.64 -14.72 6.84
N TRP A 81 -1.47 -15.84 7.53
CA TRP A 81 -2.48 -16.90 7.66
C TRP A 81 -3.83 -16.38 8.16
N LYS A 82 -3.81 -15.51 9.14
CA LYS A 82 -4.99 -14.83 9.68
C LYS A 82 -5.82 -14.15 8.59
N LEU A 83 -5.15 -13.51 7.62
CA LEU A 83 -5.82 -12.79 6.54
C LEU A 83 -6.32 -13.75 5.45
N ARG A 84 -5.58 -14.82 5.17
CA ARG A 84 -6.03 -15.85 4.23
C ARG A 84 -7.33 -16.51 4.65
N ASN A 85 -7.56 -16.63 5.95
CA ASN A 85 -8.75 -17.24 6.53
C ASN A 85 -9.87 -16.26 6.86
N ASP A 86 -9.67 -14.97 6.61
CA ASP A 86 -10.71 -13.96 6.78
C ASP A 86 -11.64 -13.97 5.57
N GLU A 87 -12.93 -14.14 5.78
CA GLU A 87 -13.95 -14.21 4.73
C GLU A 87 -14.04 -12.94 3.90
N ARG A 88 -13.59 -11.80 4.45
CA ARG A 88 -13.58 -10.50 3.77
C ARG A 88 -12.40 -10.34 2.81
N VAL A 89 -11.41 -11.23 2.87
CA VAL A 89 -10.19 -11.14 2.06
C VAL A 89 -10.28 -12.05 0.84
N VAL A 90 -10.05 -11.47 -0.33
CA VAL A 90 -9.82 -12.19 -1.57
C VAL A 90 -8.31 -12.19 -1.85
N CYS A 91 -7.66 -13.32 -1.66
CA CYS A 91 -6.23 -13.49 -1.89
C CYS A 91 -5.96 -13.66 -3.39
N MET A 92 -5.26 -12.70 -3.98
CA MET A 92 -4.87 -12.71 -5.39
C MET A 92 -3.34 -12.71 -5.50
N GLU A 93 -2.72 -13.80 -5.15
CA GLU A 93 -1.28 -14.03 -5.29
C GLU A 93 -0.90 -14.44 -6.71
N LYS A 94 0.41 -14.39 -7.04
CA LYS A 94 0.91 -14.63 -8.41
C LYS A 94 0.15 -13.82 -9.45
N THR A 95 -0.28 -12.63 -9.07
CA THR A 95 -1.14 -11.77 -9.88
C THR A 95 -0.43 -10.46 -10.14
N ASN A 96 -0.29 -10.11 -11.42
CA ASN A 96 0.25 -8.82 -11.84
C ASN A 96 -0.91 -7.85 -12.08
N ILE A 97 -0.98 -6.80 -11.27
CA ILE A 97 -2.06 -5.79 -11.32
C ILE A 97 -2.19 -5.15 -12.71
N ARG A 98 -1.11 -5.08 -13.48
CA ARG A 98 -1.13 -4.50 -14.83
C ARG A 98 -2.13 -5.21 -15.76
N TYR A 99 -2.41 -6.48 -15.49
CA TYR A 99 -3.25 -7.33 -16.33
C TYR A 99 -4.59 -7.68 -15.71
N VAL A 100 -4.88 -7.15 -14.53
CA VAL A 100 -6.19 -7.30 -13.87
C VAL A 100 -7.18 -6.34 -14.52
N THR A 101 -8.29 -6.89 -14.97
CA THR A 101 -9.38 -6.13 -15.64
C THR A 101 -10.66 -6.19 -14.81
N PRO A 102 -11.68 -5.35 -15.10
CA PRO A 102 -12.96 -5.40 -14.40
C PRO A 102 -13.66 -6.76 -14.48
N GLU A 103 -13.36 -7.58 -15.47
CA GLU A 103 -13.91 -8.93 -15.59
C GLU A 103 -13.28 -9.93 -14.61
N ASP A 104 -12.09 -9.63 -14.11
CA ASP A 104 -11.35 -10.52 -13.19
C ASP A 104 -11.78 -10.39 -11.73
N ILE A 105 -12.52 -9.35 -11.39
CA ILE A 105 -13.00 -9.11 -10.02
C ILE A 105 -14.51 -8.84 -10.02
N ALA A 106 -15.18 -9.28 -8.94
CA ALA A 106 -16.63 -9.21 -8.85
C ALA A 106 -17.16 -7.80 -8.55
N ASP A 107 -16.33 -6.94 -7.96
CA ASP A 107 -16.74 -5.65 -7.43
C ASP A 107 -15.94 -4.51 -8.07
N LYS A 108 -16.53 -3.32 -8.12
CA LYS A 108 -15.76 -2.09 -8.29
C LYS A 108 -15.13 -1.67 -6.97
N ILE A 109 -13.97 -1.06 -7.04
CA ILE A 109 -13.16 -0.74 -5.86
C ILE A 109 -13.42 0.70 -5.41
N ASP A 110 -13.76 0.86 -4.14
CA ASP A 110 -14.00 2.17 -3.52
C ASP A 110 -12.70 2.84 -3.06
N PHE A 111 -11.73 2.05 -2.64
CA PHE A 111 -10.44 2.52 -2.15
C PHE A 111 -9.34 1.50 -2.46
N SER A 112 -8.21 1.98 -2.95
CA SER A 112 -7.02 1.15 -3.16
C SER A 112 -5.80 1.76 -2.50
N SER A 113 -5.04 0.93 -1.80
CA SER A 113 -3.66 1.23 -1.42
C SER A 113 -2.71 0.61 -2.46
N ILE A 114 -1.61 1.28 -2.75
CA ILE A 114 -0.57 0.78 -3.67
C ILE A 114 0.80 0.92 -3.02
N ASP A 115 1.44 -0.21 -2.77
CA ASP A 115 2.80 -0.31 -2.26
C ASP A 115 3.56 -1.37 -3.05
N VAL A 116 4.04 -0.99 -4.22
CA VAL A 116 4.74 -1.88 -5.14
C VAL A 116 6.24 -1.60 -5.17
N SER A 117 7.02 -2.62 -5.48
CA SER A 117 8.48 -2.55 -5.61
C SER A 117 8.91 -3.04 -6.99
N PHE A 118 10.04 -2.52 -7.47
CA PHE A 118 10.67 -2.88 -8.76
C PHE A 118 9.80 -2.58 -9.99
N ILE A 119 8.84 -1.69 -9.87
CA ILE A 119 7.98 -1.25 -10.96
C ILE A 119 7.60 0.22 -10.74
N SER A 120 7.47 0.98 -11.83
CA SER A 120 6.98 2.35 -11.76
C SER A 120 5.47 2.42 -11.57
N LEU A 121 5.01 3.38 -10.77
CA LEU A 121 3.59 3.71 -10.64
C LEU A 121 2.94 4.09 -11.98
N THR A 122 3.72 4.57 -12.95
CA THR A 122 3.22 4.88 -14.30
C THR A 122 2.68 3.65 -15.03
N LYS A 123 3.03 2.44 -14.57
CA LYS A 123 2.52 1.18 -15.12
C LYS A 123 1.36 0.60 -14.32
N VAL A 124 1.13 1.10 -13.12
CA VAL A 124 0.17 0.53 -12.16
C VAL A 124 -1.08 1.40 -12.01
N LEU A 125 -0.93 2.72 -12.09
CA LEU A 125 -2.04 3.64 -11.79
C LEU A 125 -3.23 3.49 -12.74
N LEU A 126 -3.00 3.33 -14.04
CA LEU A 126 -4.10 3.19 -15.00
C LEU A 126 -4.87 1.87 -14.83
N PRO A 127 -4.23 0.71 -14.72
CA PRO A 127 -4.94 -0.53 -14.40
C PRO A 127 -5.80 -0.43 -13.14
N VAL A 128 -5.28 0.15 -12.07
CA VAL A 128 -6.05 0.33 -10.83
C VAL A 128 -7.21 1.31 -11.03
N LYS A 129 -6.98 2.43 -11.73
CA LYS A 129 -8.04 3.40 -12.04
C LYS A 129 -9.24 2.73 -12.73
N ASN A 130 -8.98 1.82 -13.66
CA ASN A 130 -10.01 1.11 -14.40
C ASN A 130 -10.84 0.15 -13.53
N LEU A 131 -10.37 -0.16 -12.33
CA LEU A 131 -11.09 -0.99 -11.35
C LEU A 131 -11.89 -0.17 -10.34
N LEU A 132 -11.68 1.15 -10.27
CA LEU A 132 -12.30 2.03 -9.29
C LEU A 132 -13.75 2.39 -9.65
N THR A 133 -14.53 2.66 -8.62
CA THR A 133 -15.76 3.44 -8.76
C THR A 133 -15.45 4.86 -9.19
N ASP A 134 -16.44 5.61 -9.65
CA ASP A 134 -16.24 7.02 -10.06
C ASP A 134 -15.75 7.91 -8.90
N ASP A 135 -16.10 7.56 -7.66
CA ASP A 135 -15.66 8.25 -6.44
C ASP A 135 -14.51 7.52 -5.73
N GLY A 136 -13.94 6.52 -6.36
CA GLY A 136 -12.86 5.71 -5.80
C GLY A 136 -11.61 6.55 -5.51
N GLN A 137 -10.86 6.14 -4.51
CA GLN A 137 -9.66 6.84 -4.07
C GLN A 137 -8.48 5.91 -4.00
N ILE A 138 -7.30 6.48 -4.18
CA ILE A 138 -6.02 5.74 -4.08
C ILE A 138 -5.10 6.47 -3.11
N VAL A 139 -4.45 5.70 -2.24
CA VAL A 139 -3.24 6.11 -1.53
C VAL A 139 -2.09 5.24 -2.06
N CYS A 140 -1.11 5.84 -2.67
CA CYS A 140 0.05 5.11 -3.19
C CYS A 140 1.36 5.65 -2.62
N LEU A 141 2.33 4.74 -2.43
CA LEU A 141 3.68 5.10 -2.05
C LEU A 141 4.51 5.39 -3.31
N ILE A 142 5.08 6.59 -3.36
CA ILE A 142 6.08 6.95 -4.36
C ILE A 142 7.45 6.59 -3.79
N LYS A 143 8.15 5.69 -4.45
CA LYS A 143 9.46 5.19 -4.03
C LYS A 143 10.50 5.60 -5.07
N PRO A 144 11.29 6.65 -4.81
CA PRO A 144 12.24 7.18 -5.78
C PRO A 144 13.21 6.13 -6.33
N GLN A 145 13.60 5.15 -5.52
CA GLN A 145 14.52 4.08 -5.93
C GLN A 145 13.98 3.19 -7.06
N PHE A 146 12.65 3.15 -7.26
CA PHE A 146 12.02 2.38 -8.33
C PHE A 146 11.49 3.26 -9.48
N GLU A 147 11.59 4.57 -9.33
CA GLU A 147 11.13 5.56 -10.32
C GLU A 147 12.27 6.25 -11.05
N ALA A 148 13.39 6.48 -10.36
CA ALA A 148 14.58 7.11 -10.93
C ALA A 148 15.37 6.12 -11.81
N GLY A 149 16.09 6.64 -12.81
CA GLY A 149 17.03 5.84 -13.59
C GLY A 149 18.15 5.27 -12.72
N ARG A 150 18.73 4.14 -13.14
CA ARG A 150 19.77 3.42 -12.36
C ARG A 150 20.96 4.30 -11.99
N GLU A 151 21.31 5.26 -12.85
CA GLU A 151 22.40 6.21 -12.63
C GLU A 151 22.15 7.15 -11.45
N LYS A 152 20.92 7.34 -11.04
CA LYS A 152 20.52 8.21 -9.92
C LYS A 152 20.33 7.46 -8.61
N VAL A 153 20.44 6.14 -8.64
CA VAL A 153 20.29 5.28 -7.47
C VAL A 153 21.67 4.91 -6.92
N GLY A 154 21.91 5.19 -5.64
CA GLY A 154 23.17 4.92 -4.96
C GLY A 154 23.42 3.43 -4.66
N LYS A 155 24.59 3.13 -4.06
CA LYS A 155 25.09 1.78 -3.81
C LYS A 155 24.18 0.84 -3.05
N HIS A 156 23.22 1.33 -2.29
CA HIS A 156 22.31 0.52 -1.48
C HIS A 156 20.84 0.64 -1.94
N GLY A 157 20.62 0.98 -3.21
CA GLY A 157 19.28 1.18 -3.74
C GLY A 157 18.58 2.42 -3.15
N VAL A 158 19.35 3.42 -2.74
CA VAL A 158 18.84 4.63 -2.10
C VAL A 158 19.10 5.83 -2.99
N VAL A 159 18.06 6.64 -3.20
CA VAL A 159 18.16 7.96 -3.86
C VAL A 159 18.29 9.01 -2.76
N ARG A 160 19.45 9.67 -2.68
CA ARG A 160 19.77 10.66 -1.64
C ARG A 160 19.59 12.11 -2.08
N ASP A 161 19.60 12.35 -3.39
CA ASP A 161 19.49 13.71 -3.94
C ASP A 161 18.03 14.20 -3.87
N LYS A 162 17.81 15.29 -3.14
CA LYS A 162 16.48 15.91 -3.05
C LYS A 162 15.92 16.36 -4.39
N ALA A 163 16.78 16.81 -5.29
CA ALA A 163 16.34 17.20 -6.63
C ALA A 163 15.78 16.02 -7.42
N VAL A 164 16.35 14.83 -7.24
CA VAL A 164 15.84 13.59 -7.84
C VAL A 164 14.51 13.17 -7.22
N HIS A 165 14.35 13.33 -5.91
CA HIS A 165 13.05 13.06 -5.23
C HIS A 165 11.96 13.97 -5.79
N ILE A 166 12.22 15.26 -5.94
CA ILE A 166 11.27 16.23 -6.49
C ILE A 166 10.91 15.87 -7.94
N GLU A 167 11.91 15.58 -8.76
CA GLU A 167 11.73 15.18 -10.15
C GLU A 167 10.83 13.94 -10.27
N VAL A 168 11.07 12.93 -9.44
CA VAL A 168 10.26 11.69 -9.40
C VAL A 168 8.83 12.01 -8.99
N ILE A 169 8.63 12.78 -7.93
CA ILE A 169 7.29 13.15 -7.45
C ILE A 169 6.53 13.91 -8.53
N GLU A 170 7.16 14.89 -9.18
CA GLU A 170 6.55 15.65 -10.28
C GLU A 170 6.17 14.74 -11.46
N MET A 171 7.04 13.81 -11.81
CA MET A 171 6.78 12.85 -12.88
C MET A 171 5.56 11.97 -12.58
N VAL A 172 5.45 11.45 -11.37
CA VAL A 172 4.30 10.62 -10.97
C VAL A 172 3.02 11.43 -10.91
N ILE A 173 3.06 12.64 -10.36
CA ILE A 173 1.89 13.55 -10.29
C ILE A 173 1.42 13.91 -11.70
N ASN A 174 2.33 14.31 -12.57
CA ASN A 174 2.00 14.70 -13.95
C ASN A 174 1.40 13.53 -14.72
N TYR A 175 1.94 12.33 -14.54
CA TYR A 175 1.37 11.13 -15.11
C TYR A 175 -0.04 10.86 -14.58
N ALA A 176 -0.24 10.93 -13.27
CA ALA A 176 -1.55 10.71 -12.65
C ALA A 176 -2.59 11.68 -13.19
N ILE A 177 -2.24 12.95 -13.31
CA ILE A 177 -3.13 13.97 -13.90
C ILE A 177 -3.43 13.64 -15.37
N SER A 178 -2.42 13.22 -16.14
CA SER A 178 -2.57 12.90 -17.56
C SER A 178 -3.55 11.76 -17.83
N ILE A 179 -3.70 10.84 -16.90
CA ILE A 179 -4.64 9.71 -17.02
C ILE A 179 -5.97 9.97 -16.32
N GLY A 180 -6.21 11.18 -15.83
CA GLY A 180 -7.49 11.60 -15.30
C GLY A 180 -7.66 11.50 -13.78
N PHE A 181 -6.56 11.56 -13.03
CA PHE A 181 -6.62 11.71 -11.58
C PHE A 181 -6.58 13.18 -11.15
N GLU A 182 -7.26 13.47 -10.07
CA GLU A 182 -7.12 14.67 -9.28
C GLU A 182 -6.22 14.38 -8.08
N ILE A 183 -5.25 15.26 -7.81
CA ILE A 183 -4.37 15.12 -6.66
C ILE A 183 -5.04 15.76 -5.45
N LEU A 184 -5.32 14.97 -4.43
CA LEU A 184 -5.99 15.43 -3.22
C LEU A 184 -4.99 15.86 -2.15
N ASN A 185 -3.88 15.15 -2.00
CA ASN A 185 -2.84 15.48 -1.04
C ASN A 185 -1.53 14.76 -1.37
N LEU A 186 -0.44 15.26 -0.80
CA LEU A 186 0.89 14.68 -0.90
C LEU A 186 1.59 14.84 0.45
N GLU A 187 2.15 13.75 0.98
CA GLU A 187 2.85 13.78 2.26
C GLU A 187 4.15 12.98 2.18
N PHE A 188 5.21 13.57 2.70
CA PHE A 188 6.46 12.84 2.89
C PHE A 188 6.28 11.85 4.04
N SER A 189 6.64 10.58 3.80
CA SER A 189 6.54 9.56 4.84
C SER A 189 7.40 9.96 6.04
N PRO A 190 6.81 10.06 7.24
CA PRO A 190 7.56 10.40 8.45
C PRO A 190 8.41 9.24 8.95
N VAL A 191 8.30 8.06 8.35
CA VAL A 191 9.21 6.97 8.65
C VAL A 191 10.56 7.40 8.10
N LYS A 192 11.44 7.81 9.01
CA LYS A 192 12.85 8.10 8.73
C LYS A 192 13.55 6.81 8.29
N GLY A 193 13.17 6.31 7.12
CA GLY A 193 13.94 5.32 6.42
C GLY A 193 14.92 6.06 5.50
N PRO A 194 16.04 5.47 5.14
CA PRO A 194 16.97 6.04 4.19
C PRO A 194 16.36 6.25 2.80
N GLU A 195 15.14 5.83 2.57
CA GLU A 195 14.50 5.69 1.26
C GLU A 195 13.68 6.89 0.82
N GLY A 196 13.31 7.82 1.72
CA GLY A 196 12.61 9.06 1.37
C GLY A 196 11.30 8.86 0.61
N ASN A 197 10.48 7.88 1.02
CA ASN A 197 9.21 7.56 0.38
C ASN A 197 8.18 8.68 0.60
N CYS A 198 7.28 8.85 -0.36
CA CYS A 198 6.22 9.84 -0.34
C CYS A 198 4.86 9.16 -0.50
N LEU A 199 3.84 9.68 0.17
CA LEU A 199 2.47 9.23 0.05
C LEU A 199 1.68 10.18 -0.84
N LEU A 200 1.03 9.65 -1.85
CA LEU A 200 0.15 10.38 -2.77
C LEU A 200 -1.30 9.92 -2.58
N TYR A 201 -2.19 10.88 -2.33
CA TYR A 201 -3.63 10.67 -2.23
C TYR A 201 -4.33 11.26 -3.45
N THR A 202 -5.08 10.43 -4.16
CA THR A 202 -5.73 10.81 -5.42
C THR A 202 -7.14 10.23 -5.54
N SER A 203 -7.95 10.85 -6.41
CA SER A 203 -9.21 10.27 -6.90
C SER A 203 -9.37 10.57 -8.39
N PRO A 204 -10.19 9.80 -9.14
CA PRO A 204 -10.53 10.16 -10.50
C PRO A 204 -11.11 11.57 -10.56
N SER A 205 -10.67 12.36 -11.56
CA SER A 205 -11.25 13.67 -11.80
C SER A 205 -12.73 13.53 -12.12
N PRO A 206 -13.59 14.45 -11.66
CA PRO A 206 -14.96 14.51 -12.14
C PRO A 206 -14.95 14.56 -13.67
N ARG A 207 -15.72 13.66 -14.30
CA ARG A 207 -15.89 13.76 -15.75
C ARG A 207 -16.66 15.04 -16.01
N ASP A 208 -16.08 15.92 -16.85
CA ASP A 208 -16.84 17.02 -17.39
C ASP A 208 -18.06 16.43 -18.12
N CYS A 209 -19.23 16.64 -17.53
CA CYS A 209 -20.49 16.37 -18.20
C CYS A 209 -20.69 17.44 -19.27
N SER A 210 -20.03 17.28 -20.41
CA SER A 210 -20.27 18.09 -21.61
C SER A 210 -21.12 17.30 -22.59
#